data_c8a1bcd9d3d601f9cba456f671ba0f7d
#
_entry.id   c8a1bcd9d3d601f9cba456f671ba0f7d
#
_cell.length_a   1.000
_cell.length_b   1.000
_cell.length_c   1.000
_cell.angle_alpha   90.00
_cell.angle_beta   90.00
_cell.angle_gamma   90.00
#
_symmetry.space_group_name_H-M   'P 1'
#
loop_
_entity.id
_entity.type
_entity.pdbx_description
1 polymer ?
#
loop_
_entity_poly.entity_id
_entity_poly.type
_entity_poly.pdbx_seq_one_letter_code
_entity_poly.pdbx_strand_id
1 'polypeptide(L)'
;MKQIIIILAIFFFDRITKIYLIHLQTSGVDIDFYIYSFLNFYLVWNTGIGFGLASMETNIYYHILTTIIVIINIGLMFFLAKSKGIYAYLIALIIGGSLGNLFDRIYYYAVPDFIDLHLGNYHWFIFNVADIFITAGIIVLITVELLKKEKIS
;
A
#
# COMPACT_ATOMS: atom_id res chain seq x y z
N MET A 1 -19.33 -11.78 -3.28
CA MET A 1 -18.62 -12.60 -2.26
C MET A 1 -17.11 -12.74 -2.54
N LYS A 2 -16.67 -13.15 -3.76
CA LYS A 2 -15.23 -13.35 -4.05
C LYS A 2 -14.37 -12.08 -3.85
N GLN A 3 -14.87 -10.92 -4.24
CA GLN A 3 -14.16 -9.64 -4.10
C GLN A 3 -13.92 -9.27 -2.63
N ILE A 4 -14.91 -9.51 -1.76
CA ILE A 4 -14.76 -9.26 -0.31
C ILE A 4 -13.68 -10.17 0.27
N ILE A 5 -13.63 -11.43 -0.15
CA ILE A 5 -12.59 -12.36 0.30
C ILE A 5 -11.19 -11.86 -0.12
N ILE A 6 -11.05 -11.35 -1.34
CA ILE A 6 -9.78 -10.78 -1.83
C ILE A 6 -9.38 -9.56 -1.00
N ILE A 7 -10.30 -8.62 -0.78
CA ILE A 7 -10.06 -7.42 0.03
C ILE A 7 -9.56 -7.81 1.42
N LEU A 8 -10.28 -8.72 2.09
CA LEU A 8 -9.92 -9.18 3.43
C LEU A 8 -8.59 -9.94 3.45
N ALA A 9 -8.35 -10.82 2.46
CA ALA A 9 -7.10 -11.57 2.37
C ALA A 9 -5.89 -10.65 2.23
N ILE A 10 -5.95 -9.64 1.36
CA ILE A 10 -4.86 -8.67 1.18
C ILE A 10 -4.69 -7.82 2.42
N PHE A 11 -5.77 -7.29 2.98
CA PHE A 11 -5.74 -6.51 4.21
C PHE A 11 -5.05 -7.29 5.35
N PHE A 12 -5.48 -8.52 5.60
CA PHE A 12 -4.89 -9.31 6.67
C PHE A 12 -3.46 -9.75 6.37
N PHE A 13 -3.12 -10.04 5.12
CA PHE A 13 -1.75 -10.38 4.74
C PHE A 13 -0.81 -9.19 4.99
N ASP A 14 -1.21 -7.98 4.58
CA ASP A 14 -0.47 -6.75 4.89
C ASP A 14 -0.35 -6.54 6.42
N ARG A 15 -1.45 -6.71 7.16
CA ARG A 15 -1.44 -6.55 8.61
C ARG A 15 -0.52 -7.53 9.33
N ILE A 16 -0.56 -8.79 8.95
CA ILE A 16 0.27 -9.85 9.58
C ILE A 16 1.76 -9.54 9.37
N THR A 17 2.17 -9.17 8.16
CA THR A 17 3.57 -8.84 7.87
C THR A 17 4.05 -7.63 8.66
N LYS A 18 3.25 -6.55 8.70
CA LYS A 18 3.57 -5.33 9.44
C LYS A 18 3.61 -5.57 10.95
N ILE A 19 2.61 -6.24 11.51
CA ILE A 19 2.58 -6.56 12.95
C ILE A 19 3.78 -7.39 13.37
N TYR A 20 4.17 -8.37 12.55
CA TYR A 20 5.34 -9.21 12.81
C TYR A 20 6.63 -8.36 12.90
N LEU A 21 6.87 -7.47 11.92
CA LEU A 21 8.05 -6.61 11.91
C LEU A 21 8.05 -5.59 13.04
N ILE A 22 6.90 -4.96 13.32
CA ILE A 22 6.75 -4.05 14.46
C ILE A 22 7.04 -4.77 15.78
N HIS A 23 6.56 -6.01 15.93
CA HIS A 23 6.84 -6.81 17.12
C HIS A 23 8.33 -7.11 17.27
N LEU A 24 9.03 -7.46 16.19
CA LEU A 24 10.48 -7.66 16.23
C LEU A 24 11.21 -6.37 16.66
N GLN A 25 10.85 -5.23 16.06
CA GLN A 25 11.44 -3.93 16.40
C GLN A 25 11.21 -3.57 17.88
N THR A 26 9.99 -3.77 18.39
CA THR A 26 9.67 -3.50 19.81
C THR A 26 10.35 -4.46 20.77
N SER A 27 10.74 -5.63 20.30
CA SER A 27 11.54 -6.62 21.05
C SER A 27 13.05 -6.30 21.03
N GLY A 28 13.47 -5.18 20.44
CA GLY A 28 14.86 -4.74 20.38
C GLY A 28 15.66 -5.30 19.20
N VAL A 29 14.98 -5.94 18.23
CA VAL A 29 15.63 -6.41 16.99
C VAL A 29 15.65 -5.24 16.00
N ASP A 30 16.82 -4.87 15.52
CA ASP A 30 16.96 -3.92 14.43
C ASP A 30 16.49 -4.56 13.12
N ILE A 31 15.57 -3.91 12.44
CA ILE A 31 15.03 -4.41 11.17
C ILE A 31 15.85 -3.81 10.04
N ASP A 32 16.99 -4.43 9.78
CA ASP A 32 17.87 -4.16 8.65
C ASP A 32 18.43 -5.50 8.15
N PHE A 33 17.59 -6.25 7.41
CA PHE A 33 17.93 -7.58 6.95
C PHE A 33 18.35 -7.54 5.48
N TYR A 34 19.62 -7.83 5.21
CA TYR A 34 20.10 -8.06 3.85
C TYR A 34 19.49 -9.35 3.28
N ILE A 35 18.78 -9.22 2.15
CA ILE A 35 18.17 -10.34 1.43
C ILE A 35 18.93 -10.61 0.13
N TYR A 36 19.09 -9.59 -0.70
CA TYR A 36 19.82 -9.62 -1.96
C TYR A 36 20.52 -8.28 -2.21
N SER A 37 21.43 -8.23 -3.18
CA SER A 37 22.18 -7.02 -3.56
C SER A 37 21.30 -5.83 -4.02
N PHE A 38 20.00 -6.06 -4.19
CA PHE A 38 19.03 -5.06 -4.62
C PHE A 38 17.79 -4.99 -3.71
N LEU A 39 17.73 -5.81 -2.64
CA LEU A 39 16.57 -5.96 -1.77
C LEU A 39 17.00 -6.14 -0.33
N ASN A 40 16.56 -5.25 0.54
CA ASN A 40 16.64 -5.38 2.00
C ASN A 40 15.25 -5.32 2.63
N PHE A 41 15.14 -5.82 3.85
CA PHE A 41 14.04 -5.46 4.74
C PHE A 41 14.55 -4.41 5.74
N TYR A 42 14.07 -3.19 5.57
CA TYR A 42 14.45 -2.04 6.38
C TYR A 42 13.20 -1.26 6.81
N LEU A 43 12.83 -1.34 8.10
CA LEU A 43 11.57 -0.77 8.59
C LEU A 43 11.66 0.75 8.77
N VAL A 44 10.81 1.46 8.03
CA VAL A 44 10.65 2.92 8.07
C VAL A 44 9.20 3.29 8.35
N TRP A 45 8.98 4.26 9.23
CA TRP A 45 7.67 4.82 9.48
C TRP A 45 7.39 5.98 8.52
N ASN A 46 6.58 5.73 7.50
CA ASN A 46 6.24 6.69 6.45
C ASN A 46 5.02 7.54 6.86
N THR A 47 5.24 8.81 7.13
CA THR A 47 4.18 9.78 7.43
C THR A 47 3.48 10.35 6.20
N GLY A 48 3.86 9.90 4.99
CA GLY A 48 3.25 10.33 3.74
C GLY A 48 3.73 11.69 3.22
N ILE A 49 4.70 12.31 3.90
CA ILE A 49 5.33 13.57 3.49
C ILE A 49 6.78 13.26 3.17
N GLY A 50 7.11 13.18 1.88
CA GLY A 50 8.46 12.86 1.42
C GLY A 50 9.53 13.84 1.92
N PHE A 51 10.78 13.38 1.95
CA PHE A 51 12.00 14.18 2.27
C PHE A 51 12.18 14.64 3.72
N GLY A 52 11.61 13.96 4.72
CA GLY A 52 11.87 14.29 6.12
C GLY A 52 11.35 15.67 6.59
N LEU A 53 10.53 16.33 5.78
CA LEU A 53 10.01 17.68 6.06
C LEU A 53 8.93 17.72 7.15
N ALA A 54 8.49 16.58 7.66
CA ALA A 54 7.53 16.51 8.75
C ALA A 54 7.87 15.38 9.71
N SER A 55 8.95 15.51 10.44
CA SER A 55 9.18 14.82 11.71
C SER A 55 8.41 15.53 12.82
N MET A 56 7.13 15.81 12.65
CA MET A 56 6.35 16.51 13.67
C MET A 56 4.91 15.99 13.70
N GLU A 57 4.45 15.83 14.93
CA GLU A 57 3.10 15.68 15.41
C GLU A 57 2.03 16.05 14.39
N THR A 58 1.06 15.16 14.20
CA THR A 58 -0.16 15.28 13.40
C THR A 58 -0.37 16.65 12.70
N ASN A 59 0.37 16.86 11.61
CA ASN A 59 0.26 18.07 10.83
C ASN A 59 -1.05 18.06 10.03
N ILE A 60 -1.64 19.22 9.79
CA ILE A 60 -2.84 19.39 8.96
C ILE A 60 -2.72 18.67 7.59
N TYR A 61 -1.54 18.66 6.99
CA TYR A 61 -1.26 17.99 5.72
C TYR A 61 -1.45 16.46 5.81
N TYR A 62 -1.08 15.85 6.95
CA TYR A 62 -1.32 14.44 7.21
C TYR A 62 -2.81 14.12 7.24
N HIS A 63 -3.60 14.93 7.94
CA HIS A 63 -5.04 14.74 8.01
C HIS A 63 -5.73 14.98 6.66
N ILE A 64 -5.28 15.97 5.88
CA ILE A 64 -5.76 16.21 4.52
C ILE A 64 -5.46 14.97 3.66
N LEU A 65 -4.23 14.46 3.66
CA LEU A 65 -3.86 13.27 2.91
C LEU A 65 -4.71 12.06 3.31
N THR A 66 -4.84 11.80 4.60
CA THR A 66 -5.65 10.68 5.11
C THR A 66 -7.12 10.84 4.69
N THR A 67 -7.67 12.04 4.75
CA THR A 67 -9.04 12.34 4.30
C THR A 67 -9.22 12.07 2.81
N ILE A 68 -8.26 12.48 1.97
CA ILE A 68 -8.27 12.20 0.54
C ILE A 68 -8.26 10.69 0.28
N ILE A 69 -7.45 9.93 1.02
CA ILE A 69 -7.39 8.46 0.90
C ILE A 69 -8.73 7.82 1.29
N VAL A 70 -9.40 8.31 2.34
CA VAL A 70 -10.75 7.86 2.71
C VAL A 70 -11.74 8.10 1.57
N ILE A 71 -11.75 9.30 1.01
CA ILE A 71 -12.64 9.65 -0.12
C ILE A 71 -12.38 8.74 -1.33
N ILE A 72 -11.10 8.49 -1.66
CA ILE A 72 -10.72 7.57 -2.74
C ILE A 72 -11.25 6.16 -2.46
N ASN A 73 -11.10 5.65 -1.24
CA ASN A 73 -11.62 4.32 -0.87
C ASN A 73 -13.15 4.23 -1.01
N ILE A 74 -13.88 5.26 -0.60
CA ILE A 74 -15.34 5.32 -0.79
C ILE A 74 -15.68 5.29 -2.29
N GLY A 75 -14.97 6.06 -3.11
CA GLY A 75 -15.11 6.04 -4.56
C GLY A 75 -14.83 4.67 -5.16
N LEU A 76 -13.74 4.02 -4.75
CA LEU A 76 -13.39 2.66 -5.21
C LEU A 76 -14.45 1.63 -4.82
N MET A 77 -15.03 1.70 -3.62
CA MET A 77 -16.12 0.83 -3.20
C MET A 77 -17.37 1.01 -4.07
N PHE A 78 -17.70 2.27 -4.42
CA PHE A 78 -18.79 2.57 -5.33
C PHE A 78 -18.53 2.02 -6.74
N PHE A 79 -17.31 2.16 -7.26
CA PHE A 79 -16.90 1.56 -8.54
C PHE A 79 -16.93 0.05 -8.49
N LEU A 80 -16.46 -0.57 -7.40
CA LEU A 80 -16.52 -2.03 -7.21
C LEU A 80 -17.95 -2.55 -7.31
N ALA A 81 -18.90 -1.87 -6.67
CA ALA A 81 -20.32 -2.27 -6.69
C ALA A 81 -20.94 -2.30 -8.10
N LYS A 82 -20.39 -1.47 -9.02
CA LYS A 82 -20.84 -1.39 -10.42
C LYS A 82 -19.99 -2.23 -11.38
N SER A 83 -18.83 -2.68 -10.95
CA SER A 83 -17.87 -3.40 -11.80
C SER A 83 -18.16 -4.89 -11.85
N LYS A 84 -17.82 -5.51 -13.00
CA LYS A 84 -17.94 -6.96 -13.23
C LYS A 84 -16.65 -7.53 -13.84
N GLY A 85 -16.52 -8.86 -13.79
CA GLY A 85 -15.38 -9.56 -14.39
C GLY A 85 -14.05 -9.13 -13.81
N ILE A 86 -13.03 -8.96 -14.67
CA ILE A 86 -11.66 -8.63 -14.27
C ILE A 86 -11.56 -7.29 -13.53
N TYR A 87 -12.35 -6.29 -13.94
CA TYR A 87 -12.34 -4.97 -13.29
C TYR A 87 -12.70 -5.05 -11.79
N ALA A 88 -13.71 -5.86 -11.45
CA ALA A 88 -14.10 -6.03 -10.05
C ALA A 88 -12.99 -6.68 -9.20
N TYR A 89 -12.19 -7.59 -9.78
CA TYR A 89 -11.06 -8.20 -9.09
C TYR A 89 -9.91 -7.21 -8.92
N LEU A 90 -9.58 -6.43 -9.95
CA LEU A 90 -8.51 -5.44 -9.90
C LEU A 90 -8.82 -4.32 -8.89
N ILE A 91 -10.06 -3.82 -8.88
CA ILE A 91 -10.49 -2.84 -7.89
C ILE A 91 -10.45 -3.43 -6.48
N ALA A 92 -10.80 -4.71 -6.31
CA ALA A 92 -10.71 -5.37 -5.00
C ALA A 92 -9.25 -5.49 -4.50
N LEU A 93 -8.26 -5.72 -5.39
CA LEU A 93 -6.83 -5.69 -5.04
C LEU A 93 -6.44 -4.31 -4.50
N ILE A 94 -6.81 -3.25 -5.24
CA ILE A 94 -6.51 -1.86 -4.86
C ILE A 94 -7.14 -1.51 -3.51
N ILE A 95 -8.43 -1.85 -3.31
CA ILE A 95 -9.13 -1.57 -2.05
C ILE A 95 -8.46 -2.32 -0.89
N GLY A 96 -8.12 -3.60 -1.05
CA GLY A 96 -7.49 -4.40 0.01
C GLY A 96 -6.19 -3.79 0.51
N GLY A 97 -5.29 -3.40 -0.41
CA GLY A 97 -4.06 -2.70 -0.07
C GLY A 97 -4.31 -1.31 0.51
N SER A 98 -5.18 -0.53 -0.12
CA SER A 98 -5.49 0.83 0.34
C SER A 98 -6.08 0.86 1.75
N LEU A 99 -6.92 -0.10 2.11
CA LEU A 99 -7.46 -0.23 3.47
C LEU A 99 -6.37 -0.62 4.47
N GLY A 100 -5.38 -1.44 4.09
CA GLY A 100 -4.21 -1.75 4.91
C GLY A 100 -3.44 -0.49 5.30
N ASN A 101 -3.05 0.30 4.31
CA ASN A 101 -2.35 1.57 4.53
C ASN A 101 -3.21 2.64 5.21
N LEU A 102 -4.52 2.65 4.98
CA LEU A 102 -5.45 3.55 5.67
C LEU A 102 -5.57 3.20 7.15
N PHE A 103 -5.64 1.89 7.48
CA PHE A 103 -5.64 1.44 8.87
C PHE A 103 -4.39 1.94 9.62
N ASP A 104 -3.21 1.82 9.01
CA ASP A 104 -1.96 2.30 9.61
C ASP A 104 -2.00 3.78 9.90
N ARG A 105 -2.46 4.55 8.92
CA ARG A 105 -2.57 6.01 9.07
C ARG A 105 -3.49 6.42 10.20
N ILE A 106 -4.58 5.70 10.40
CA ILE A 106 -5.53 6.01 11.49
C ILE A 106 -4.98 5.54 12.85
N TYR A 107 -4.32 4.38 12.89
CA TYR A 107 -3.90 3.75 14.14
C TYR A 107 -2.54 4.22 14.63
N TYR A 108 -1.54 4.29 13.72
CA TYR A 108 -0.16 4.62 14.04
C TYR A 108 0.24 6.04 13.66
N TYR A 109 -0.59 6.78 12.94
CA TYR A 109 -0.26 8.07 12.32
C TYR A 109 0.93 8.00 11.35
N ALA A 110 1.27 6.81 10.88
CA ALA A 110 2.31 6.53 9.89
C ALA A 110 2.06 5.17 9.26
N VAL A 111 2.65 4.89 8.11
CA VAL A 111 2.61 3.58 7.46
C VAL A 111 3.96 2.90 7.68
N PRO A 112 4.01 1.67 8.22
CA PRO A 112 5.26 0.92 8.31
C PRO A 112 5.61 0.32 6.94
N ASP A 113 6.61 0.91 6.28
CA ASP A 113 7.21 0.45 5.03
C ASP A 113 8.48 -0.32 5.34
N PHE A 114 8.73 -1.42 4.63
CA PHE A 114 9.83 -2.31 5.01
C PHE A 114 10.51 -3.05 3.85
N ILE A 115 10.00 -2.97 2.64
CA ILE A 115 10.60 -3.58 1.45
C ILE A 115 11.43 -2.50 0.76
N ASP A 116 12.74 -2.55 0.93
CA ASP A 116 13.68 -1.58 0.37
C ASP A 116 14.29 -2.12 -0.92
N LEU A 117 13.96 -1.48 -2.04
CA LEU A 117 14.61 -1.72 -3.32
C LEU A 117 15.71 -0.69 -3.53
N HIS A 118 16.96 -1.17 -3.71
CA HIS A 118 18.14 -0.32 -3.85
C HIS A 118 19.09 -0.83 -4.94
N LEU A 119 19.95 0.05 -5.40
CA LEU A 119 21.05 -0.28 -6.30
C LEU A 119 22.34 0.35 -5.73
N GLY A 120 23.21 -0.47 -5.13
CA GLY A 120 24.32 -0.01 -4.34
C GLY A 120 23.85 0.86 -3.17
N ASN A 121 24.34 2.10 -3.05
CA ASN A 121 23.94 3.06 -2.01
C ASN A 121 22.69 3.88 -2.39
N TYR A 122 22.09 3.63 -3.55
CA TYR A 122 20.91 4.35 -4.00
C TYR A 122 19.65 3.57 -3.64
N HIS A 123 18.92 4.00 -2.60
CA HIS A 123 17.63 3.46 -2.20
C HIS A 123 16.55 4.10 -3.05
N TRP A 124 15.92 3.33 -3.92
CA TRP A 124 14.95 3.87 -4.86
C TRP A 124 13.60 4.09 -4.16
N PHE A 125 13.10 3.06 -3.51
CA PHE A 125 11.77 3.09 -2.91
C PHE A 125 11.66 2.08 -1.77
N ILE A 126 11.15 2.54 -0.61
CA ILE A 126 10.78 1.65 0.48
C ILE A 126 9.25 1.60 0.53
N PHE A 127 8.69 0.41 0.50
CA PHE A 127 7.27 0.17 0.41
C PHE A 127 6.85 -1.06 1.24
N ASN A 128 5.57 -1.40 1.23
CA ASN A 128 4.99 -2.51 1.98
C ASN A 128 4.15 -3.44 1.09
N VAL A 129 3.56 -4.48 1.68
CA VAL A 129 2.75 -5.46 0.96
C VAL A 129 1.50 -4.81 0.34
N ALA A 130 0.85 -3.88 1.04
CA ALA A 130 -0.31 -3.16 0.51
C ALA A 130 0.01 -2.42 -0.79
N ASP A 131 1.19 -1.77 -0.86
CA ASP A 131 1.63 -1.01 -2.04
C ASP A 131 1.84 -1.91 -3.26
N ILE A 132 2.29 -3.16 -3.06
CA ILE A 132 2.41 -4.15 -4.15
C ILE A 132 1.05 -4.39 -4.78
N PHE A 133 0.01 -4.64 -3.98
CA PHE A 133 -1.33 -4.92 -4.49
C PHE A 133 -2.00 -3.70 -5.10
N ILE A 134 -1.81 -2.51 -4.53
CA ILE A 134 -2.29 -1.24 -5.10
C ILE A 134 -1.65 -1.04 -6.47
N THR A 135 -0.33 -1.09 -6.55
CA THR A 135 0.44 -0.84 -7.79
C THR A 135 0.11 -1.88 -8.86
N ALA A 136 0.12 -3.17 -8.52
CA ALA A 136 -0.25 -4.24 -9.46
C ALA A 136 -1.68 -4.08 -9.95
N GLY A 137 -2.63 -3.78 -9.06
CA GLY A 137 -4.03 -3.53 -9.42
C GLY A 137 -4.18 -2.37 -10.39
N ILE A 138 -3.50 -1.25 -10.15
CA ILE A 138 -3.54 -0.06 -11.00
C ILE A 138 -2.89 -0.34 -12.37
N ILE A 139 -1.69 -0.93 -12.40
CA ILE A 139 -0.98 -1.21 -13.67
C ILE A 139 -1.81 -2.12 -14.55
N VAL A 140 -2.33 -3.23 -14.00
CA VAL A 140 -3.14 -4.18 -14.78
C VAL A 140 -4.46 -3.54 -15.22
N LEU A 141 -5.11 -2.72 -14.37
CA LEU A 141 -6.34 -2.01 -14.73
C LEU A 141 -6.11 -1.09 -15.94
N ILE A 142 -5.04 -0.29 -15.92
CA ILE A 142 -4.69 0.60 -17.02
C ILE A 142 -4.37 -0.21 -18.27
N THR A 143 -3.60 -1.29 -18.17
CA THR A 143 -3.25 -2.15 -19.29
C THR A 143 -4.48 -2.75 -19.95
N VAL A 144 -5.41 -3.29 -19.16
CA VAL A 144 -6.68 -3.86 -19.68
C VAL A 144 -7.51 -2.80 -20.39
N GLU A 145 -7.56 -1.57 -19.88
CA GLU A 145 -8.33 -0.49 -20.50
C GLU A 145 -7.71 -0.02 -21.84
N LEU A 146 -6.38 0.09 -21.90
CA LEU A 146 -5.68 0.45 -23.13
C LEU A 146 -5.86 -0.60 -24.24
N LEU A 147 -5.69 -1.89 -23.91
CA LEU A 147 -5.87 -2.99 -24.86
C LEU A 147 -7.32 -3.12 -25.35
N LYS A 148 -8.30 -2.74 -24.52
CA LYS A 148 -9.70 -2.71 -24.94
C LYS A 148 -9.98 -1.60 -25.94
N LYS A 149 -9.38 -0.43 -25.73
CA LYS A 149 -9.54 0.74 -26.63
C LYS A 149 -9.00 0.46 -28.03
N GLU A 150 -7.83 -0.21 -28.13
CA GLU A 150 -7.24 -0.58 -29.42
C GLU A 150 -8.11 -1.55 -30.24
N LYS A 151 -8.90 -2.41 -29.58
CA LYS A 151 -9.79 -3.36 -30.29
C LYS A 151 -11.07 -2.72 -30.86
N ILE A 152 -11.37 -1.50 -30.46
CA ILE A 152 -12.61 -0.77 -30.86
C ILE A 152 -12.27 0.31 -31.91
N SER A 153 -11.02 0.69 -32.03
CA SER A 153 -10.48 1.58 -33.07
C SER A 153 -10.11 0.80 -34.33
#